data_840cdaa64d56dd3ccef2e676d29a6cbf
#
_entry.id   840cdaa64d56dd3ccef2e676d29a6cbf
#
_cell.length_a   1.000
_cell.length_b   1.000
_cell.length_c   1.000
_cell.angle_alpha   90.00
_cell.angle_beta   90.00
_cell.angle_gamma   90.00
#
_symmetry.space_group_name_H-M   'P 1'
#
loop_
_entity.id
_entity.type
_entity.pdbx_description
1 polymer ?
#
loop_
_entity_poly.entity_id
_entity_poly.type
_entity_poly.pdbx_seq_one_letter_code
_entity_poly.pdbx_strand_id
1 'polypeptide(L)'
;MKKGKLFSKEEANLLEEIILNRRDVRGNRFLDKTIDNDLLDKLLFSALHAPSVGFSQPWEFLIIKNKTVKEQIKQSFDEENHKAIACFQDEKQKEYIKLKLEGIIESPVNIAVFYKPSNNPVLGQTSMPEMGLYSVVCAVQNMWLTARSLNIGIGWVSILNEEKVKNILNAPKENKLIAYLCVGYVDTFYTQPELELLRWEKRKEKDTVVRIID
;
A
#
# COMPACT_ATOMS: atom_id res chain seq x y z
N MET A 1 8.76 -15.30 -31.45
CA MET A 1 8.61 -14.93 -30.01
C MET A 1 8.78 -16.19 -29.17
N LYS A 2 9.53 -16.11 -28.05
CA LYS A 2 9.64 -17.23 -27.10
C LYS A 2 8.30 -17.39 -26.36
N LYS A 3 7.89 -18.66 -26.13
CA LYS A 3 6.67 -18.95 -25.33
C LYS A 3 6.95 -18.65 -23.85
N GLY A 4 5.96 -18.03 -23.16
CA GLY A 4 6.03 -17.82 -21.72
C GLY A 4 5.87 -19.12 -20.92
N LYS A 5 6.22 -19.07 -19.62
CA LYS A 5 6.01 -20.19 -18.69
C LYS A 5 4.49 -20.41 -18.49
N LEU A 6 4.08 -21.69 -18.45
CA LEU A 6 2.78 -22.12 -17.93
C LEU A 6 2.97 -22.57 -16.47
N PHE A 7 2.04 -22.20 -15.61
CA PHE A 7 2.10 -22.51 -14.18
C PHE A 7 1.32 -23.80 -13.86
N SER A 8 1.79 -24.54 -12.87
CA SER A 8 1.10 -25.72 -12.35
C SER A 8 -0.07 -25.34 -11.44
N LYS A 9 -0.90 -26.33 -11.08
CA LYS A 9 -2.00 -26.12 -10.14
C LYS A 9 -1.51 -25.76 -8.75
N GLU A 10 -0.39 -26.32 -8.32
CA GLU A 10 0.25 -26.06 -7.03
C GLU A 10 0.75 -24.60 -6.96
N GLU A 11 1.38 -24.11 -8.05
CA GLU A 11 1.82 -22.73 -8.14
C GLU A 11 0.62 -21.74 -8.13
N ALA A 12 -0.48 -22.10 -8.79
CA ALA A 12 -1.72 -21.30 -8.77
C ALA A 12 -2.35 -21.28 -7.36
N ASN A 13 -2.44 -22.42 -6.68
CA ASN A 13 -2.95 -22.53 -5.32
C ASN A 13 -2.11 -21.71 -4.34
N LEU A 14 -0.78 -21.74 -4.45
CA LEU A 14 0.10 -20.93 -3.61
C LEU A 14 -0.16 -19.43 -3.76
N LEU A 15 -0.37 -18.95 -4.98
CA LEU A 15 -0.73 -17.54 -5.21
C LEU A 15 -2.08 -17.21 -4.57
N GLU A 16 -3.07 -18.08 -4.68
CA GLU A 16 -4.38 -17.91 -4.03
C GLU A 16 -4.24 -17.82 -2.50
N GLU A 17 -3.46 -18.70 -1.88
CA GLU A 17 -3.18 -18.66 -0.44
C GLU A 17 -2.52 -17.33 -0.02
N ILE A 18 -1.56 -16.82 -0.78
CA ILE A 18 -0.91 -15.54 -0.50
C ILE A 18 -1.95 -14.40 -0.56
N ILE A 19 -2.81 -14.37 -1.58
CA ILE A 19 -3.86 -13.37 -1.74
C ILE A 19 -4.85 -13.42 -0.56
N LEU A 20 -5.32 -14.61 -0.19
CA LEU A 20 -6.27 -14.83 0.90
C LEU A 20 -5.69 -14.43 2.27
N ASN A 21 -4.39 -14.62 2.46
CA ASN A 21 -3.71 -14.36 3.73
C ASN A 21 -2.97 -13.02 3.80
N ARG A 22 -3.02 -12.17 2.75
CA ARG A 22 -2.48 -10.81 2.82
C ARG A 22 -3.30 -9.97 3.81
N ARG A 23 -2.60 -9.25 4.68
CA ARG A 23 -3.21 -8.34 5.68
C ARG A 23 -2.57 -6.98 5.63
N ASP A 24 -3.36 -5.97 5.94
CA ASP A 24 -2.86 -4.65 6.29
C ASP A 24 -2.35 -4.70 7.73
N VAL A 25 -1.13 -4.20 7.98
CA VAL A 25 -0.46 -4.32 9.28
C VAL A 25 -0.32 -2.94 9.91
N ARG A 26 -0.61 -2.86 11.20
CA ARG A 26 -0.53 -1.63 11.98
C ARG A 26 0.65 -1.65 12.96
N GLY A 27 0.98 -0.48 13.53
CA GLY A 27 2.18 -0.26 14.34
C GLY A 27 2.34 -1.23 15.50
N ASN A 28 1.25 -1.60 16.15
CA ASN A 28 1.26 -2.55 17.28
C ASN A 28 1.67 -4.00 16.90
N ARG A 29 1.93 -4.29 15.64
CA ARG A 29 2.35 -5.60 15.13
C ARG A 29 3.78 -5.63 14.62
N PHE A 30 4.37 -4.48 14.32
CA PHE A 30 5.75 -4.44 13.84
C PHE A 30 6.73 -4.80 14.96
N LEU A 31 7.71 -5.63 14.59
CA LEU A 31 8.83 -5.96 15.45
C LEU A 31 9.96 -4.94 15.26
N ASP A 32 10.67 -4.63 16.34
CA ASP A 32 11.91 -3.84 16.27
C ASP A 32 13.04 -4.71 15.67
N LYS A 33 12.93 -4.93 14.37
CA LYS A 33 13.89 -5.72 13.60
C LYS A 33 14.13 -5.07 12.24
N THR A 34 15.38 -4.81 11.91
CA THR A 34 15.79 -4.23 10.63
C THR A 34 15.42 -5.13 9.45
N ILE A 35 15.09 -4.50 8.32
CA ILE A 35 14.93 -5.19 7.03
C ILE A 35 16.25 -5.12 6.26
N ASP A 36 16.71 -6.28 5.79
CA ASP A 36 17.90 -6.39 4.95
C ASP A 36 17.67 -5.77 3.58
N ASN A 37 18.73 -5.25 2.98
CA ASN A 37 18.64 -4.62 1.66
C ASN A 37 18.20 -5.63 0.58
N ASP A 38 18.66 -6.88 0.63
CA ASP A 38 18.25 -7.94 -0.31
C ASP A 38 16.75 -8.21 -0.26
N LEU A 39 16.15 -8.11 0.93
CA LEU A 39 14.70 -8.26 1.09
C LEU A 39 13.96 -7.05 0.52
N LEU A 40 14.47 -5.85 0.79
CA LEU A 40 13.91 -4.62 0.23
C LEU A 40 14.00 -4.62 -1.31
N ASP A 41 15.13 -5.07 -1.87
CA ASP A 41 15.32 -5.19 -3.31
C ASP A 41 14.33 -6.18 -3.94
N LYS A 42 14.01 -7.30 -3.28
CA LYS A 42 12.95 -8.23 -3.74
C LYS A 42 11.57 -7.58 -3.79
N LEU A 43 11.24 -6.75 -2.78
CA LEU A 43 9.98 -6.02 -2.76
C LEU A 43 9.91 -5.00 -3.90
N LEU A 44 10.97 -4.23 -4.10
CA LEU A 44 11.08 -3.26 -5.19
C LEU A 44 11.06 -3.96 -6.55
N PHE A 45 11.79 -5.08 -6.71
CA PHE A 45 11.77 -5.88 -7.93
C PHE A 45 10.35 -6.28 -8.33
N SER A 46 9.53 -6.74 -7.38
CA SER A 46 8.15 -7.11 -7.67
C SER A 46 7.28 -5.92 -8.10
N ALA A 47 7.49 -4.76 -7.49
CA ALA A 47 6.81 -3.53 -7.86
C ALA A 47 7.18 -3.08 -9.28
N LEU A 48 8.47 -3.14 -9.63
CA LEU A 48 8.97 -2.78 -10.97
C LEU A 48 8.47 -3.70 -12.09
N HIS A 49 7.96 -4.90 -11.76
CA HIS A 49 7.37 -5.86 -12.71
C HIS A 49 5.83 -5.77 -12.78
N ALA A 50 5.24 -4.74 -12.21
CA ALA A 50 3.81 -4.50 -12.35
C ALA A 50 3.43 -4.10 -13.78
N PRO A 51 2.20 -4.42 -14.23
CA PRO A 51 1.70 -3.87 -15.48
C PRO A 51 1.54 -2.36 -15.37
N SER A 52 1.77 -1.66 -16.49
CA SER A 52 1.54 -0.23 -16.57
C SER A 52 0.96 0.17 -17.92
N VAL A 53 0.11 1.19 -17.91
CA VAL A 53 -0.48 1.74 -19.12
C VAL A 53 0.62 2.16 -20.10
N GLY A 54 0.54 1.72 -21.36
CA GLY A 54 1.55 2.01 -22.38
C GLY A 54 2.98 1.58 -22.00
N PHE A 55 3.13 0.65 -21.03
CA PHE A 55 4.44 0.27 -20.46
C PHE A 55 5.22 1.48 -19.90
N SER A 56 4.52 2.50 -19.42
CA SER A 56 5.07 3.78 -18.99
C SER A 56 5.85 3.75 -17.68
N GLN A 57 5.56 2.78 -16.80
CA GLN A 57 6.23 2.59 -15.51
C GLN A 57 6.31 3.90 -14.70
N PRO A 58 5.16 4.54 -14.40
CA PRO A 58 5.12 5.93 -13.92
C PRO A 58 5.25 6.02 -12.39
N TRP A 59 6.10 5.22 -11.81
CA TRP A 59 6.29 5.14 -10.36
C TRP A 59 7.65 5.68 -9.92
N GLU A 60 7.67 6.27 -8.74
CA GLU A 60 8.86 6.62 -8.01
C GLU A 60 8.71 6.13 -6.56
N PHE A 61 9.75 5.49 -6.03
CA PHE A 61 9.76 4.94 -4.67
C PHE A 61 10.82 5.68 -3.85
N LEU A 62 10.40 6.29 -2.74
CA LEU A 62 11.30 6.91 -1.77
C LEU A 62 11.36 6.03 -0.51
N ILE A 63 12.55 5.52 -0.21
CA ILE A 63 12.79 4.65 0.95
C ILE A 63 13.19 5.50 2.14
N ILE A 64 12.43 5.41 3.23
CA ILE A 64 12.56 6.25 4.41
C ILE A 64 12.97 5.37 5.60
N LYS A 65 14.24 5.52 6.02
CA LYS A 65 14.81 4.90 7.22
C LYS A 65 15.13 5.95 8.31
N ASN A 66 15.18 7.23 7.94
CA ASN A 66 15.49 8.33 8.84
C ASN A 66 14.36 8.57 9.84
N LYS A 67 14.67 8.48 11.14
CA LYS A 67 13.72 8.62 12.24
C LYS A 67 13.06 9.99 12.27
N THR A 68 13.83 11.07 12.10
CA THR A 68 13.30 12.44 12.12
C THR A 68 12.31 12.68 10.99
N VAL A 69 12.59 12.15 9.79
CA VAL A 69 11.65 12.23 8.65
C VAL A 69 10.35 11.47 8.97
N LYS A 70 10.45 10.28 9.56
CA LYS A 70 9.29 9.51 9.99
C LYS A 70 8.47 10.25 11.05
N GLU A 71 9.10 10.91 12.00
CA GLU A 71 8.44 11.75 13.03
C GLU A 71 7.67 12.92 12.39
N GLN A 72 8.24 13.59 11.40
CA GLN A 72 7.55 14.65 10.65
C GLN A 72 6.33 14.13 9.88
N ILE A 73 6.45 12.96 9.25
CA ILE A 73 5.31 12.30 8.57
C ILE A 73 4.24 11.88 9.58
N LYS A 74 4.65 11.35 10.74
CA LYS A 74 3.74 10.99 11.84
C LYS A 74 2.94 12.20 12.32
N GLN A 75 3.59 13.36 12.44
CA GLN A 75 2.89 14.60 12.79
C GLN A 75 1.82 14.95 11.75
N SER A 76 2.12 14.81 10.45
CA SER A 76 1.12 15.00 9.39
C SER A 76 -0.06 14.03 9.52
N PHE A 77 0.22 12.75 9.86
CA PHE A 77 -0.83 11.78 10.15
C PHE A 77 -1.69 12.21 11.34
N ASP A 78 -1.09 12.63 12.46
CA ASP A 78 -1.82 13.00 13.66
C ASP A 78 -2.78 14.17 13.41
N GLU A 79 -2.32 15.18 12.65
CA GLU A 79 -3.17 16.31 12.28
C GLU A 79 -4.36 15.90 11.41
N GLU A 80 -4.13 15.08 10.38
CA GLU A 80 -5.20 14.62 9.48
C GLU A 80 -6.13 13.62 10.18
N ASN A 81 -5.59 12.75 11.04
CA ASN A 81 -6.38 11.83 11.85
C ASN A 81 -7.30 12.57 12.83
N HIS A 82 -6.80 13.64 13.45
CA HIS A 82 -7.63 14.47 14.30
C HIS A 82 -8.81 15.10 13.55
N LYS A 83 -8.59 15.58 12.32
CA LYS A 83 -9.67 16.07 11.45
C LYS A 83 -10.65 14.95 11.08
N ALA A 84 -10.13 13.75 10.76
CA ALA A 84 -10.95 12.62 10.39
C ALA A 84 -11.89 12.15 11.50
N ILE A 85 -11.48 12.26 12.77
CA ILE A 85 -12.35 11.96 13.92
C ILE A 85 -13.65 12.78 13.88
N ALA A 86 -13.57 14.06 13.49
CA ALA A 86 -14.73 14.94 13.42
C ALA A 86 -15.72 14.59 12.29
N CYS A 87 -15.31 13.73 11.32
CA CYS A 87 -16.21 13.26 10.27
C CYS A 87 -17.17 12.16 10.74
N PHE A 88 -16.93 11.58 11.92
CA PHE A 88 -17.78 10.55 12.50
C PHE A 88 -18.55 11.10 13.71
N GLN A 89 -19.71 10.51 13.99
CA GLN A 89 -20.58 10.92 15.10
C GLN A 89 -20.88 9.73 16.01
N ASP A 90 -21.28 10.01 17.25
CA ASP A 90 -21.78 9.07 18.24
C ASP A 90 -20.88 7.84 18.46
N GLU A 91 -21.46 6.66 18.41
CA GLU A 91 -20.75 5.40 18.63
C GLU A 91 -19.66 5.15 17.56
N LYS A 92 -19.91 5.57 16.31
CA LYS A 92 -18.94 5.39 15.22
C LYS A 92 -17.67 6.19 15.44
N GLN A 93 -17.77 7.37 16.04
CA GLN A 93 -16.61 8.18 16.44
C GLN A 93 -15.80 7.49 17.55
N LYS A 94 -16.49 6.92 18.55
CA LYS A 94 -15.83 6.17 19.63
C LYS A 94 -15.13 4.91 19.11
N GLU A 95 -15.71 4.22 18.14
CA GLU A 95 -15.10 3.09 17.47
C GLU A 95 -13.84 3.55 16.69
N TYR A 96 -13.94 4.64 15.90
CA TYR A 96 -12.82 5.19 15.13
C TYR A 96 -11.59 5.50 16.00
N ILE A 97 -11.80 6.16 17.15
CA ILE A 97 -10.71 6.54 18.06
C ILE A 97 -9.94 5.31 18.59
N LYS A 98 -10.58 4.15 18.66
CA LYS A 98 -9.94 2.90 19.11
C LYS A 98 -9.09 2.23 18.03
N LEU A 99 -9.24 2.62 16.75
CA LEU A 99 -8.51 2.01 15.66
C LEU A 99 -7.04 2.44 15.67
N LYS A 100 -6.13 1.49 15.53
CA LYS A 100 -4.73 1.77 15.20
C LYS A 100 -4.63 1.84 13.67
N LEU A 101 -4.35 3.02 13.11
CA LEU A 101 -4.47 3.30 11.67
C LEU A 101 -3.13 3.52 10.95
N GLU A 102 -2.03 3.42 11.67
CA GLU A 102 -0.68 3.62 11.12
C GLU A 102 0.37 2.76 11.84
N GLY A 103 1.60 2.78 11.34
CA GLY A 103 2.77 2.12 11.90
C GLY A 103 4.05 2.84 11.47
N ILE A 104 3.97 4.17 11.32
CA ILE A 104 5.01 5.01 10.72
C ILE A 104 6.30 4.95 11.52
N ILE A 105 6.19 5.02 12.83
CA ILE A 105 7.37 5.01 13.73
C ILE A 105 7.84 3.58 13.99
N GLU A 106 6.90 2.67 14.22
CA GLU A 106 7.18 1.30 14.65
C GLU A 106 7.79 0.44 13.53
N SER A 107 7.43 0.69 12.28
CA SER A 107 8.03 -0.04 11.16
C SER A 107 9.48 0.38 10.91
N PRO A 108 10.42 -0.53 10.66
CA PRO A 108 11.83 -0.19 10.43
C PRO A 108 12.05 0.60 9.14
N VAL A 109 11.22 0.38 8.12
CA VAL A 109 11.30 1.05 6.82
C VAL A 109 9.94 1.55 6.41
N ASN A 110 9.89 2.79 5.91
CA ASN A 110 8.70 3.30 5.21
C ASN A 110 9.02 3.53 3.73
N ILE A 111 8.02 3.40 2.87
CA ILE A 111 8.15 3.62 1.43
C ILE A 111 7.06 4.59 0.99
N ALA A 112 7.43 5.77 0.54
CA ALA A 112 6.50 6.66 -0.15
C ALA A 112 6.52 6.32 -1.65
N VAL A 113 5.33 6.08 -2.21
CA VAL A 113 5.15 5.69 -3.61
C VAL A 113 4.42 6.79 -4.33
N PHE A 114 5.06 7.34 -5.34
CA PHE A 114 4.52 8.43 -6.13
C PHE A 114 4.21 7.98 -7.56
N TYR A 115 3.14 8.54 -8.10
CA TYR A 115 2.94 8.64 -9.53
C TYR A 115 3.76 9.82 -10.05
N LYS A 116 4.61 9.54 -11.02
CA LYS A 116 5.41 10.53 -11.74
C LYS A 116 4.82 10.72 -13.14
N PRO A 117 4.17 11.85 -13.45
CA PRO A 117 3.56 12.07 -14.74
C PRO A 117 4.64 12.11 -15.85
N SER A 118 4.29 11.58 -17.02
CA SER A 118 5.14 11.70 -18.21
C SER A 118 4.94 13.06 -18.88
N ASN A 119 6.02 13.66 -19.35
CA ASN A 119 5.97 14.85 -20.19
C ASN A 119 5.52 14.54 -21.64
N ASN A 120 5.49 13.26 -22.02
CA ASN A 120 5.10 12.81 -23.35
C ASN A 120 3.76 12.05 -23.29
N PRO A 121 2.98 12.03 -24.40
CA PRO A 121 1.78 11.21 -24.47
C PRO A 121 2.09 9.73 -24.19
N VAL A 122 1.26 9.11 -23.37
CA VAL A 122 1.35 7.70 -23.01
C VAL A 122 0.25 6.92 -23.73
N LEU A 123 0.63 5.84 -24.40
CA LEU A 123 -0.32 4.96 -25.12
C LEU A 123 -1.37 4.43 -24.14
N GLY A 124 -2.65 4.64 -24.47
CA GLY A 124 -3.79 4.18 -23.66
C GLY A 124 -4.17 5.11 -22.50
N GLN A 125 -3.50 6.27 -22.33
CA GLN A 125 -3.82 7.23 -21.26
C GLN A 125 -4.59 8.47 -21.74
N THR A 126 -4.83 8.59 -23.05
CA THR A 126 -5.48 9.79 -23.62
C THR A 126 -6.96 9.90 -23.22
N SER A 127 -7.68 8.78 -23.19
CA SER A 127 -9.12 8.74 -22.84
C SER A 127 -9.37 8.49 -21.36
N MET A 128 -8.40 7.95 -20.66
CA MET A 128 -8.46 7.65 -19.23
C MET A 128 -7.17 8.11 -18.55
N PRO A 129 -7.07 9.42 -18.23
CA PRO A 129 -5.83 9.99 -17.66
C PRO A 129 -5.38 9.32 -16.35
N GLU A 130 -6.32 8.76 -15.60
CA GLU A 130 -6.08 8.09 -14.32
C GLU A 130 -5.33 6.76 -14.43
N MET A 131 -5.21 6.18 -15.61
CA MET A 131 -4.56 4.87 -15.83
C MET A 131 -3.10 4.87 -15.34
N GLY A 132 -2.43 6.02 -15.36
CA GLY A 132 -1.10 6.17 -14.77
C GLY A 132 -1.11 5.94 -13.25
N LEU A 133 -2.10 6.48 -12.54
CA LEU A 133 -2.28 6.27 -11.10
C LEU A 133 -2.57 4.80 -10.79
N TYR A 134 -3.46 4.18 -11.55
CA TYR A 134 -3.81 2.76 -11.39
C TYR A 134 -2.62 1.83 -11.64
N SER A 135 -1.72 2.20 -12.56
CA SER A 135 -0.47 1.48 -12.78
C SER A 135 0.41 1.45 -11.52
N VAL A 136 0.49 2.58 -10.80
CA VAL A 136 1.24 2.65 -9.53
C VAL A 136 0.57 1.80 -8.44
N VAL A 137 -0.76 1.76 -8.38
CA VAL A 137 -1.50 0.88 -7.47
C VAL A 137 -1.20 -0.60 -7.75
N CYS A 138 -1.07 -1.01 -9.02
CA CYS A 138 -0.64 -2.37 -9.37
C CYS A 138 0.77 -2.69 -8.84
N ALA A 139 1.70 -1.72 -8.90
CA ALA A 139 3.04 -1.89 -8.33
C ALA A 139 3.01 -2.07 -6.80
N VAL A 140 2.19 -1.28 -6.10
CA VAL A 140 1.96 -1.45 -4.65
C VAL A 140 1.39 -2.83 -4.34
N GLN A 141 0.41 -3.30 -5.11
CA GLN A 141 -0.20 -4.62 -4.89
C GLN A 141 0.80 -5.77 -5.11
N ASN A 142 1.62 -5.71 -6.17
CA ASN A 142 2.68 -6.70 -6.38
C ASN A 142 3.66 -6.75 -5.19
N MET A 143 4.11 -5.58 -4.73
CA MET A 143 4.98 -5.46 -3.55
C MET A 143 4.33 -6.09 -2.32
N TRP A 144 3.05 -5.85 -2.11
CA TRP A 144 2.31 -6.35 -0.94
C TRP A 144 2.15 -7.88 -0.95
N LEU A 145 1.85 -8.47 -2.10
CA LEU A 145 1.77 -9.93 -2.24
C LEU A 145 3.15 -10.58 -2.03
N THR A 146 4.20 -9.98 -2.61
CA THR A 146 5.59 -10.45 -2.41
C THR A 146 5.99 -10.32 -0.94
N ALA A 147 5.69 -9.22 -0.26
CA ALA A 147 5.95 -9.06 1.16
C ALA A 147 5.27 -10.17 1.97
N ARG A 148 3.98 -10.44 1.69
CA ARG A 148 3.23 -11.50 2.38
C ARG A 148 3.82 -12.89 2.15
N SER A 149 4.28 -13.20 0.93
CA SER A 149 4.96 -14.48 0.63
C SER A 149 6.26 -14.66 1.41
N LEU A 150 6.89 -13.57 1.83
CA LEU A 150 8.11 -13.52 2.63
C LEU A 150 7.84 -13.31 4.12
N ASN A 151 6.58 -13.35 4.56
CA ASN A 151 6.12 -13.06 5.92
C ASN A 151 6.53 -11.66 6.42
N ILE A 152 6.59 -10.70 5.53
CA ILE A 152 6.78 -9.27 5.82
C ILE A 152 5.43 -8.59 5.87
N GLY A 153 5.21 -7.76 6.89
CA GLY A 153 4.03 -6.91 7.02
C GLY A 153 4.16 -5.63 6.19
N ILE A 154 3.07 -5.25 5.53
CA ILE A 154 2.89 -3.93 4.95
C ILE A 154 1.62 -3.32 5.50
N GLY A 155 1.70 -2.06 5.96
CA GLY A 155 0.56 -1.22 6.28
C GLY A 155 0.50 -0.04 5.32
N TRP A 156 -0.66 0.23 4.70
CA TRP A 156 -0.87 1.38 3.84
C TRP A 156 -1.53 2.51 4.61
N VAL A 157 -0.80 3.62 4.80
CA VAL A 157 -1.28 4.82 5.48
C VAL A 157 -1.74 5.83 4.44
N SER A 158 -3.02 6.24 4.52
CA SER A 158 -3.64 7.21 3.60
C SER A 158 -4.12 8.49 4.30
N ILE A 159 -4.12 8.51 5.64
CA ILE A 159 -4.53 9.68 6.44
C ILE A 159 -3.31 10.60 6.57
N LEU A 160 -2.98 11.27 5.48
CA LEU A 160 -1.80 12.15 5.36
C LEU A 160 -2.14 13.36 4.51
N ASN A 161 -1.51 14.49 4.81
CA ASN A 161 -1.55 15.64 3.92
C ASN A 161 -0.49 15.48 2.82
N GLU A 162 -0.92 15.29 1.59
CA GLU A 162 -0.05 15.03 0.43
C GLU A 162 1.02 16.13 0.26
N GLU A 163 0.65 17.41 0.35
CA GLU A 163 1.59 18.52 0.15
C GLU A 163 2.64 18.57 1.26
N LYS A 164 2.24 18.30 2.52
CA LYS A 164 3.20 18.20 3.63
C LYS A 164 4.17 17.04 3.41
N VAL A 165 3.69 15.88 3.00
CA VAL A 165 4.53 14.69 2.71
C VAL A 165 5.51 15.02 1.59
N LYS A 166 5.05 15.64 0.49
CA LYS A 166 5.94 16.05 -0.61
C LYS A 166 7.03 17.02 -0.14
N ASN A 167 6.67 18.01 0.66
CA ASN A 167 7.62 18.98 1.18
C ASN A 167 8.66 18.33 2.12
N ILE A 168 8.24 17.44 3.01
CA ILE A 168 9.14 16.71 3.94
C ILE A 168 10.12 15.84 3.14
N LEU A 169 9.65 15.20 2.08
CA LEU A 169 10.45 14.28 1.27
C LEU A 169 11.19 14.95 0.10
N ASN A 170 11.04 16.26 -0.09
CA ASN A 170 11.53 17.01 -1.25
C ASN A 170 11.10 16.37 -2.59
N ALA A 171 9.90 15.83 -2.63
CA ALA A 171 9.33 15.25 -3.85
C ALA A 171 8.86 16.36 -4.81
N PRO A 172 8.99 16.15 -6.14
CA PRO A 172 8.50 17.10 -7.14
C PRO A 172 7.01 17.41 -6.96
N LYS A 173 6.62 18.68 -7.19
CA LYS A 173 5.24 19.13 -7.00
C LYS A 173 4.25 18.43 -7.93
N GLU A 174 4.68 18.11 -9.13
CA GLU A 174 3.92 17.39 -10.15
C GLU A 174 3.66 15.92 -9.81
N ASN A 175 4.49 15.32 -8.95
CA ASN A 175 4.29 13.96 -8.50
C ASN A 175 3.08 13.88 -7.55
N LYS A 176 2.30 12.79 -7.67
CA LYS A 176 1.18 12.52 -6.79
C LYS A 176 1.49 11.39 -5.84
N LEU A 177 1.32 11.61 -4.54
CA LEU A 177 1.45 10.55 -3.54
C LEU A 177 0.32 9.52 -3.71
N ILE A 178 0.68 8.27 -4.00
CA ILE A 178 -0.29 7.17 -4.16
C ILE A 178 -0.36 6.33 -2.90
N ALA A 179 0.79 6.04 -2.29
CA ALA A 179 0.83 5.25 -1.07
C ALA A 179 1.98 5.70 -0.16
N TYR A 180 1.74 5.60 1.13
CA TYR A 180 2.76 5.63 2.16
C TYR A 180 2.71 4.29 2.91
N LEU A 181 3.75 3.47 2.73
CA LEU A 181 3.78 2.10 3.20
C LEU A 181 4.71 1.98 4.41
N CYS A 182 4.22 1.36 5.47
CA CYS A 182 5.00 0.93 6.62
C CYS A 182 5.38 -0.53 6.41
N VAL A 183 6.67 -0.86 6.41
CA VAL A 183 7.19 -2.18 6.04
C VAL A 183 8.08 -2.73 7.14
N GLY A 184 7.82 -3.99 7.58
CA GLY A 184 8.58 -4.59 8.67
C GLY A 184 8.25 -6.04 8.93
N TYR A 185 9.09 -6.71 9.73
CA TYR A 185 8.72 -8.00 10.33
C TYR A 185 7.57 -7.78 11.32
N VAL A 186 6.74 -8.80 11.48
CA VAL A 186 5.58 -8.76 12.37
C VAL A 186 5.59 -9.93 13.34
N ASP A 187 4.96 -9.74 14.48
CA ASP A 187 4.78 -10.80 15.48
C ASP A 187 3.83 -11.90 14.98
N THR A 188 2.76 -11.48 14.30
CA THR A 188 1.77 -12.38 13.72
C THR A 188 0.91 -11.69 12.67
N PHE A 189 0.23 -12.48 11.83
CA PHE A 189 -0.82 -12.00 10.92
C PHE A 189 -2.17 -12.49 11.43
N TYR A 190 -3.17 -11.63 11.40
CA TYR A 190 -4.54 -12.03 11.68
C TYR A 190 -5.08 -12.99 10.60
N THR A 191 -5.94 -13.92 11.00
CA THR A 191 -6.63 -14.82 10.07
C THR A 191 -7.66 -14.11 9.20
N GLN A 192 -8.20 -12.99 9.68
CA GLN A 192 -9.17 -12.14 8.99
C GLN A 192 -8.69 -10.68 8.96
N PRO A 193 -9.24 -9.83 8.06
CA PRO A 193 -8.99 -8.40 8.09
C PRO A 193 -9.31 -7.78 9.46
N GLU A 194 -8.43 -6.94 9.99
CA GLU A 194 -8.60 -6.37 11.33
C GLU A 194 -9.89 -5.55 11.45
N LEU A 195 -10.23 -4.76 10.42
CA LEU A 195 -11.47 -3.98 10.41
C LEU A 195 -12.72 -4.84 10.39
N GLU A 196 -12.66 -6.06 9.85
CA GLU A 196 -13.75 -7.03 9.91
C GLU A 196 -13.86 -7.66 11.32
N LEU A 197 -12.72 -8.01 11.94
CA LEU A 197 -12.66 -8.49 13.32
C LEU A 197 -13.23 -7.46 14.32
N LEU A 198 -12.92 -6.19 14.11
CA LEU A 198 -13.41 -5.05 14.90
C LEU A 198 -14.84 -4.62 14.53
N ARG A 199 -15.49 -5.31 13.61
CA ARG A 199 -16.85 -5.02 13.12
C ARG A 199 -17.01 -3.61 12.53
N TRP A 200 -15.93 -3.01 12.05
CA TRP A 200 -15.98 -1.71 11.39
C TRP A 200 -16.68 -1.80 10.05
N GLU A 201 -16.34 -2.83 9.24
CA GLU A 201 -16.95 -3.12 7.94
C GLU A 201 -16.88 -4.62 7.66
N LYS A 202 -17.74 -5.14 6.78
CA LYS A 202 -17.79 -6.55 6.38
C LYS A 202 -17.37 -6.71 4.92
N ARG A 203 -16.83 -7.89 4.59
CA ARG A 203 -16.61 -8.28 3.19
C ARG A 203 -17.94 -8.30 2.44
N LYS A 204 -17.96 -7.69 1.26
CA LYS A 204 -19.13 -7.72 0.37
C LYS A 204 -19.32 -9.11 -0.22
N GLU A 205 -20.57 -9.52 -0.31
CA GLU A 205 -20.94 -10.75 -0.99
C GLU A 205 -20.74 -10.61 -2.51
N LYS A 206 -20.31 -11.70 -3.16
CA LYS A 206 -20.00 -11.72 -4.61
C LYS A 206 -21.13 -11.12 -5.45
N ASP A 207 -22.37 -11.52 -5.17
CA ASP A 207 -23.54 -11.14 -5.97
C ASP A 207 -23.90 -9.64 -5.84
N THR A 208 -23.35 -8.95 -4.83
CA THR A 208 -23.53 -7.50 -4.67
C THR A 208 -22.56 -6.67 -5.50
N VAL A 209 -21.49 -7.26 -6.02
CA VAL A 209 -20.40 -6.56 -6.72
C VAL A 209 -20.08 -7.15 -8.11
N VAL A 210 -20.69 -8.29 -8.46
CA VAL A 210 -20.51 -8.95 -9.76
C VAL A 210 -21.85 -9.01 -10.48
N ARG A 211 -21.90 -8.50 -11.71
CA ARG A 211 -23.04 -8.62 -12.60
C ARG A 211 -22.60 -9.18 -13.94
N ILE A 212 -23.28 -10.22 -14.42
CA ILE A 212 -23.09 -10.79 -15.75
C ILE A 212 -23.98 -10.03 -16.74
N ILE A 213 -23.43 -9.69 -17.87
CA ILE A 213 -24.15 -9.10 -19.01
C ILE A 213 -23.94 -10.06 -20.17
N ASP A 214 -25.04 -10.72 -20.60
CA ASP A 214 -25.08 -11.67 -21.71
C ASP A 214 -25.43 -10.95 -23.03
#